data_892355d51bac33ca00eceb8439f9133d
#
_entry.id   892355d51bac33ca00eceb8439f9133d
#
_cell.length_a   1.000
_cell.length_b   1.000
_cell.length_c   1.000
_cell.angle_alpha   90.00
_cell.angle_beta   90.00
_cell.angle_gamma   90.00
#
_symmetry.space_group_name_H-M   'P 1'
#
loop_
_entity.id
_entity.type
_entity.pdbx_description
1 polymer ?
#
loop_
_entity_poly.entity_id
_entity_poly.type
_entity_poly.pdbx_seq_one_letter_code
_entity_poly.pdbx_strand_id
1 'polypeptide(L)'
;LTVPIARQCAVPAGGALAVDREQFASRVTAAVEAHPNITVEHRVVTEVPRGADQITVVASGPLTADDLASDIERLCPGRLSFYDAAAPIITAESVDYTKVFGASRYDRGGDSDYLNCPFNRAEYEAFINALVHAEGAVTHDFDVYEGCMPIEKWAKRGADAPRFGPMKPVGLIDPATGHR
;
A
#
# COMPACT_ATOMS: atom_id res chain seq x y z
N LEU A 1 -4.16 6.89 -20.95
CA LEU A 1 -3.06 5.92 -21.05
C LEU A 1 -3.14 4.85 -19.96
N THR A 2 -3.08 5.19 -18.67
CA THR A 2 -2.92 4.25 -17.55
C THR A 2 -4.12 3.33 -17.35
N VAL A 3 -5.37 3.82 -17.36
CA VAL A 3 -6.56 3.00 -17.09
C VAL A 3 -6.77 1.86 -18.09
N PRO A 4 -6.67 2.06 -19.43
CA PRO A 4 -6.74 0.95 -20.37
C PRO A 4 -5.64 -0.10 -20.15
N ILE A 5 -4.42 0.32 -19.86
CA ILE A 5 -3.30 -0.59 -19.57
C ILE A 5 -3.54 -1.34 -18.27
N ALA A 6 -4.01 -0.65 -17.22
CA ALA A 6 -4.33 -1.28 -15.93
C ALA A 6 -5.37 -2.40 -16.09
N ARG A 7 -6.41 -2.18 -16.89
CA ARG A 7 -7.43 -3.22 -17.16
C ARG A 7 -6.87 -4.44 -17.89
N GLN A 8 -5.84 -4.27 -18.70
CA GLN A 8 -5.17 -5.39 -19.39
C GLN A 8 -4.24 -6.20 -18.48
N CYS A 9 -3.82 -5.61 -17.37
CA CYS A 9 -2.95 -6.21 -16.37
C CYS A 9 -3.68 -6.49 -15.06
N ALA A 10 -5.02 -6.47 -15.08
CA ALA A 10 -5.83 -6.64 -13.87
C ALA A 10 -5.64 -8.03 -13.26
N VAL A 11 -5.56 -8.07 -11.94
CA VAL A 11 -5.54 -9.29 -11.13
C VAL A 11 -6.73 -9.27 -10.17
N PRO A 12 -7.20 -10.45 -9.70
CA PRO A 12 -8.31 -10.53 -8.76
C PRO A 12 -8.05 -9.74 -7.47
N ALA A 13 -8.98 -8.83 -7.11
CA ALA A 13 -8.88 -7.99 -5.92
C ALA A 13 -10.26 -7.49 -5.44
N GLY A 14 -11.26 -8.33 -5.46
CA GLY A 14 -12.62 -7.98 -5.09
C GLY A 14 -13.19 -6.87 -5.99
N GLY A 15 -13.66 -5.79 -5.39
CA GLY A 15 -14.20 -4.63 -6.14
C GLY A 15 -13.16 -3.60 -6.57
N ALA A 16 -11.87 -3.82 -6.30
CA ALA A 16 -10.79 -2.90 -6.65
C ALA A 16 -10.16 -3.25 -8.00
N LEU A 17 -9.56 -2.26 -8.66
CA LEU A 17 -8.70 -2.48 -9.82
C LEU A 17 -7.25 -2.64 -9.33
N ALA A 18 -6.85 -3.87 -9.05
CA ALA A 18 -5.46 -4.22 -8.82
C ALA A 18 -4.80 -4.71 -10.11
N VAL A 19 -3.49 -4.56 -10.21
CA VAL A 19 -2.73 -4.91 -11.41
C VAL A 19 -1.50 -5.73 -11.07
N ASP A 20 -1.10 -6.60 -11.98
CA ASP A 20 0.24 -7.15 -11.99
C ASP A 20 1.23 -6.00 -12.18
N ARG A 21 2.04 -5.75 -11.16
CA ARG A 21 2.92 -4.58 -11.11
C ARG A 21 3.94 -4.55 -12.23
N GLU A 22 4.53 -5.70 -12.55
CA GLU A 22 5.60 -5.78 -13.56
C GLU A 22 5.04 -5.58 -14.96
N GLN A 23 3.94 -6.24 -15.29
CA GLN A 23 3.27 -6.06 -16.56
C GLN A 23 2.76 -4.63 -16.75
N PHE A 24 2.17 -4.05 -15.72
CA PHE A 24 1.68 -2.68 -15.77
C PHE A 24 2.82 -1.69 -15.99
N ALA A 25 3.90 -1.78 -15.21
CA ALA A 25 5.07 -0.92 -15.34
C ALA A 25 5.69 -1.03 -16.74
N SER A 26 5.94 -2.26 -17.22
CA SER A 26 6.51 -2.50 -18.53
C SER A 26 5.66 -1.89 -19.68
N ARG A 27 4.35 -2.09 -19.65
CA ARG A 27 3.44 -1.57 -20.69
C ARG A 27 3.32 -0.05 -20.66
N VAL A 28 3.29 0.56 -19.46
CA VAL A 28 3.28 2.02 -19.34
C VAL A 28 4.59 2.60 -19.84
N THR A 29 5.73 2.03 -19.45
CA THR A 29 7.06 2.45 -19.91
C THR A 29 7.16 2.39 -21.43
N ALA A 30 6.81 1.25 -22.04
CA ALA A 30 6.83 1.11 -23.49
C ALA A 30 5.94 2.14 -24.21
N ALA A 31 4.77 2.44 -23.67
CA ALA A 31 3.87 3.44 -24.25
C ALA A 31 4.39 4.88 -24.12
N VAL A 32 5.13 5.17 -23.05
CA VAL A 32 5.78 6.48 -22.84
C VAL A 32 6.97 6.64 -23.78
N GLU A 33 7.84 5.63 -23.86
CA GLU A 33 9.03 5.63 -24.70
C GLU A 33 8.70 5.67 -26.20
N ALA A 34 7.60 5.05 -26.62
CA ALA A 34 7.14 5.08 -28.00
C ALA A 34 6.51 6.44 -28.42
N HIS A 35 6.28 7.36 -27.49
CA HIS A 35 5.61 8.61 -27.80
C HIS A 35 6.57 9.63 -28.42
N PRO A 36 6.27 10.20 -29.61
CA PRO A 36 7.23 11.02 -30.38
C PRO A 36 7.63 12.34 -29.71
N ASN A 37 6.85 12.81 -28.75
CA ASN A 37 7.07 14.08 -28.04
C ASN A 37 7.60 13.88 -26.62
N ILE A 38 8.02 12.68 -26.26
CA ILE A 38 8.55 12.36 -24.92
C ILE A 38 9.98 11.88 -25.06
N THR A 39 10.86 12.49 -24.28
CA THR A 39 12.23 12.00 -24.09
C THR A 39 12.37 11.53 -22.65
N VAL A 40 12.73 10.27 -22.45
CA VAL A 40 12.94 9.67 -21.13
C VAL A 40 14.42 9.75 -20.78
N GLU A 41 14.74 10.35 -19.63
CA GLU A 41 16.09 10.41 -19.10
C GLU A 41 16.16 9.65 -17.76
N HIS A 42 17.07 8.69 -17.66
CA HIS A 42 17.34 7.95 -16.42
C HIS A 42 18.48 8.59 -15.65
N ARG A 43 18.17 9.50 -14.76
CA ARG A 43 19.17 10.17 -13.90
C ARG A 43 18.59 10.53 -12.54
N VAL A 44 19.45 10.68 -11.56
CA VAL A 44 19.07 11.28 -10.29
C VAL A 44 18.94 12.80 -10.47
N VAL A 45 17.81 13.33 -10.03
CA VAL A 45 17.55 14.79 -10.03
C VAL A 45 17.67 15.27 -8.60
N THR A 46 18.61 16.16 -8.34
CA THR A 46 18.92 16.70 -7.01
C THR A 46 18.33 18.08 -6.76
N GLU A 47 17.94 18.79 -7.83
CA GLU A 47 17.36 20.14 -7.77
C GLU A 47 16.17 20.22 -8.73
N VAL A 48 15.17 21.01 -8.37
CA VAL A 48 14.03 21.27 -9.27
C VAL A 48 14.53 22.14 -10.44
N PRO A 49 14.44 21.66 -11.70
CA PRO A 49 14.85 22.43 -12.86
C PRO A 49 14.08 23.76 -12.96
N ARG A 50 14.80 24.85 -13.17
CA ARG A 50 14.25 26.21 -13.23
C ARG A 50 14.64 26.87 -14.54
N GLY A 51 13.65 27.36 -15.27
CA GLY A 51 13.85 28.14 -16.50
C GLY A 51 12.66 29.04 -16.74
N ALA A 52 12.89 30.20 -17.37
CA ALA A 52 11.84 31.19 -17.58
C ALA A 52 10.67 30.65 -18.43
N ASP A 53 10.97 29.76 -19.36
CA ASP A 53 9.99 29.17 -20.29
C ASP A 53 9.74 27.67 -20.04
N GLN A 54 10.08 27.18 -18.85
CA GLN A 54 9.97 25.79 -18.52
C GLN A 54 8.91 25.55 -17.43
N ILE A 55 7.99 24.62 -17.69
CA ILE A 55 7.06 24.11 -16.69
C ILE A 55 7.65 22.81 -16.14
N THR A 56 7.91 22.79 -14.82
CA THR A 56 8.39 21.61 -14.12
C THR A 56 7.31 21.01 -13.26
N VAL A 57 7.08 19.70 -13.40
CA VAL A 57 6.18 18.92 -12.56
C VAL A 57 7.01 17.91 -11.77
N VAL A 58 7.01 18.04 -10.44
CA VAL A 58 7.64 17.07 -9.55
C VAL A 58 6.59 16.04 -9.14
N ALA A 59 6.81 14.79 -9.50
CA ALA A 59 5.91 13.67 -9.20
C ALA A 59 6.70 12.41 -8.78
N SER A 60 7.78 12.63 -8.02
CA SER A 60 8.74 11.59 -7.61
C SER A 60 8.22 10.66 -6.51
N GLY A 61 7.12 11.01 -5.85
CA GLY A 61 6.47 10.18 -4.84
C GLY A 61 7.18 10.17 -3.47
N PRO A 62 6.82 9.22 -2.59
CA PRO A 62 7.26 9.23 -1.20
C PRO A 62 8.74 8.89 -1.00
N LEU A 63 9.38 8.25 -1.98
CA LEU A 63 10.81 7.89 -1.95
C LEU A 63 11.68 8.92 -2.67
N THR A 64 11.31 10.18 -2.66
CA THR A 64 12.09 11.27 -3.22
C THR A 64 13.45 11.38 -2.52
N ALA A 65 14.54 11.47 -3.30
CA ALA A 65 15.89 11.59 -2.77
C ALA A 65 16.03 12.84 -1.89
N ASP A 66 16.84 12.74 -0.84
CA ASP A 66 17.00 13.79 0.19
C ASP A 66 17.41 15.17 -0.37
N ASP A 67 18.29 15.18 -1.37
CA ASP A 67 18.74 16.42 -2.02
C ASP A 67 17.57 17.12 -2.72
N LEU A 68 16.78 16.39 -3.51
CA LEU A 68 15.61 16.93 -4.18
C LEU A 68 14.55 17.36 -3.17
N ALA A 69 14.31 16.58 -2.12
CA ALA A 69 13.38 16.91 -1.04
C ALA A 69 13.79 18.22 -0.36
N SER A 70 15.08 18.41 -0.08
CA SER A 70 15.64 19.62 0.51
C SER A 70 15.46 20.84 -0.41
N ASP A 71 15.61 20.68 -1.72
CA ASP A 71 15.38 21.77 -2.67
C ASP A 71 13.89 22.16 -2.76
N ILE A 72 12.99 21.16 -2.75
CA ILE A 72 11.55 21.39 -2.73
C ILE A 72 11.14 22.12 -1.43
N GLU A 73 11.69 21.72 -0.27
CA GLU A 73 11.39 22.37 1.01
C GLU A 73 11.83 23.85 1.01
N ARG A 74 12.95 24.18 0.37
CA ARG A 74 13.37 25.58 0.17
C ARG A 74 12.39 26.39 -0.69
N LEU A 75 11.73 25.73 -1.67
CA LEU A 75 10.75 26.37 -2.53
C LEU A 75 9.38 26.54 -1.88
N CYS A 76 8.99 25.57 -1.06
CA CYS A 76 7.69 25.47 -0.43
C CYS A 76 7.81 25.11 1.06
N PRO A 77 8.32 26.01 1.90
CA PRO A 77 8.58 25.69 3.30
C PRO A 77 7.36 25.21 4.06
N GLY A 78 7.52 24.13 4.82
CA GLY A 78 6.50 23.55 5.70
C GLY A 78 5.30 22.92 4.98
N ARG A 79 5.43 22.63 3.68
CA ARG A 79 4.35 22.04 2.87
C ARG A 79 4.65 20.65 2.34
N LEU A 80 5.81 20.09 2.64
CA LEU A 80 6.20 18.75 2.25
C LEU A 80 5.94 17.76 3.38
N SER A 81 5.14 16.76 3.07
CA SER A 81 5.04 15.55 3.86
C SER A 81 5.15 14.37 2.91
N PHE A 82 6.17 13.55 3.09
CA PHE A 82 6.30 12.29 2.37
C PHE A 82 5.59 11.20 3.16
N TYR A 83 4.66 10.53 2.51
CA TYR A 83 3.87 9.48 3.13
C TYR A 83 4.06 8.18 2.36
N ASP A 84 4.65 7.19 3.01
CA ASP A 84 4.74 5.83 2.48
C ASP A 84 3.90 4.89 3.35
N ALA A 85 2.79 4.43 2.81
CA ALA A 85 1.91 3.45 3.44
C ALA A 85 2.25 2.05 2.95
N ALA A 86 3.42 1.54 3.34
CA ALA A 86 3.80 0.17 3.03
C ALA A 86 2.92 -0.81 3.81
N ALA A 87 2.17 -1.67 3.10
CA ALA A 87 1.50 -2.80 3.72
C ALA A 87 2.52 -3.90 4.08
N PRO A 88 2.37 -4.59 5.22
CA PRO A 88 3.21 -5.75 5.52
C PRO A 88 3.06 -6.81 4.43
N ILE A 89 4.17 -7.35 3.95
CA ILE A 89 4.21 -8.39 2.92
C ILE A 89 4.73 -9.66 3.57
N ILE A 90 4.01 -10.77 3.40
CA ILE A 90 4.43 -12.11 3.80
C ILE A 90 4.61 -12.99 2.58
N THR A 91 5.50 -13.98 2.64
CA THR A 91 5.68 -14.92 1.53
C THR A 91 4.55 -15.95 1.50
N ALA A 92 4.15 -16.39 0.32
CA ALA A 92 3.08 -17.37 0.15
C ALA A 92 3.42 -18.70 0.85
N GLU A 93 4.69 -19.09 0.87
CA GLU A 93 5.18 -20.30 1.50
C GLU A 93 5.06 -20.27 3.03
N SER A 94 4.96 -19.07 3.64
CA SER A 94 4.77 -18.93 5.09
C SER A 94 3.33 -19.08 5.53
N VAL A 95 2.38 -19.17 4.59
CA VAL A 95 0.95 -19.29 4.88
C VAL A 95 0.57 -20.73 5.14
N ASP A 96 -0.03 -21.01 6.29
CA ASP A 96 -0.65 -22.30 6.59
C ASP A 96 -2.05 -22.36 5.95
N TYR A 97 -2.12 -22.94 4.76
CA TYR A 97 -3.36 -23.04 3.98
C TYR A 97 -4.43 -23.93 4.64
N THR A 98 -4.12 -24.66 5.71
CA THR A 98 -5.12 -25.41 6.48
C THR A 98 -5.91 -24.55 7.46
N LYS A 99 -5.42 -23.32 7.72
CA LYS A 99 -5.99 -22.37 8.69
C LYS A 99 -6.60 -21.13 8.07
N VAL A 100 -6.49 -20.98 6.75
CA VAL A 100 -7.00 -19.82 6.03
C VAL A 100 -8.13 -20.22 5.09
N PHE A 101 -8.95 -19.27 4.72
CA PHE A 101 -9.99 -19.47 3.72
C PHE A 101 -10.01 -18.34 2.70
N GLY A 102 -10.38 -18.66 1.45
CA GLY A 102 -10.54 -17.68 0.38
C GLY A 102 -11.94 -17.05 0.46
N ALA A 103 -12.02 -15.74 0.55
CA ALA A 103 -13.28 -15.00 0.43
C ALA A 103 -13.03 -13.51 0.17
N SER A 104 -13.98 -12.87 -0.51
CA SER A 104 -14.05 -11.41 -0.64
C SER A 104 -15.14 -10.85 0.26
N ARG A 105 -14.94 -9.66 0.81
CA ARG A 105 -15.96 -9.02 1.65
C ARG A 105 -17.22 -8.76 0.85
N TYR A 106 -18.36 -9.20 1.38
CA TYR A 106 -19.70 -9.09 0.76
C TYR A 106 -19.76 -9.77 -0.62
N ASP A 107 -18.97 -10.82 -0.85
CA ASP A 107 -18.90 -11.58 -2.11
C ASP A 107 -18.68 -10.70 -3.36
N ARG A 108 -17.94 -9.59 -3.19
CA ARG A 108 -17.67 -8.64 -4.28
C ARG A 108 -16.43 -9.07 -5.06
N GLY A 109 -16.59 -9.22 -6.37
CA GLY A 109 -15.51 -9.44 -7.34
C GLY A 109 -15.24 -10.89 -7.69
N GLY A 110 -15.18 -11.78 -6.74
CA GLY A 110 -14.95 -13.22 -6.91
C GLY A 110 -14.93 -13.92 -5.56
N ASP A 111 -15.22 -15.18 -5.54
CA ASP A 111 -15.45 -15.95 -4.30
C ASP A 111 -14.19 -16.16 -3.44
N SER A 112 -12.99 -15.84 -3.94
CA SER A 112 -11.72 -16.17 -3.25
C SER A 112 -10.56 -15.26 -3.57
N ASP A 113 -10.81 -13.97 -3.83
CA ASP A 113 -9.74 -13.02 -4.20
C ASP A 113 -8.76 -12.70 -3.06
N TYR A 114 -9.16 -12.97 -1.80
CA TYR A 114 -8.34 -12.74 -0.62
C TYR A 114 -8.24 -13.98 0.25
N LEU A 115 -7.08 -14.23 0.83
CA LEU A 115 -6.90 -15.20 1.90
C LEU A 115 -7.20 -14.53 3.24
N ASN A 116 -8.14 -15.08 3.98
CA ASN A 116 -8.53 -14.61 5.29
C ASN A 116 -7.95 -15.54 6.36
N CYS A 117 -7.29 -14.97 7.35
CA CYS A 117 -6.66 -15.66 8.47
C CYS A 117 -7.51 -15.43 9.73
N PRO A 118 -8.41 -16.34 10.11
CA PRO A 118 -9.20 -16.19 11.32
C PRO A 118 -8.34 -16.38 12.56
N PHE A 119 -8.65 -15.62 13.61
CA PHE A 119 -8.05 -15.77 14.93
C PHE A 119 -9.14 -16.12 15.95
N ASN A 120 -8.90 -17.11 16.78
CA ASN A 120 -9.62 -17.20 18.05
C ASN A 120 -9.09 -16.13 19.03
N ARG A 121 -9.74 -15.99 20.19
CA ARG A 121 -9.37 -14.97 21.17
C ARG A 121 -7.92 -15.08 21.64
N ALA A 122 -7.47 -16.28 21.97
CA ALA A 122 -6.11 -16.49 22.48
C ALA A 122 -5.04 -16.21 21.42
N GLU A 123 -5.28 -16.61 20.17
CA GLU A 123 -4.40 -16.32 19.03
C GLU A 123 -4.35 -14.82 18.74
N TYR A 124 -5.49 -14.14 18.80
CA TYR A 124 -5.54 -12.68 18.63
C TYR A 124 -4.75 -11.95 19.73
N GLU A 125 -4.96 -12.31 20.99
CA GLU A 125 -4.25 -11.70 22.11
C GLU A 125 -2.74 -11.94 21.99
N ALA A 126 -2.30 -13.15 21.61
CA ALA A 126 -0.89 -13.47 21.37
C ALA A 126 -0.31 -12.66 20.20
N PHE A 127 -1.04 -12.55 19.09
CA PHE A 127 -0.63 -11.76 17.93
C PHE A 127 -0.48 -10.27 18.27
N ILE A 128 -1.47 -9.66 18.95
CA ILE A 128 -1.40 -8.25 19.35
C ILE A 128 -0.24 -8.00 20.31
N ASN A 129 -0.03 -8.90 21.27
CA ASN A 129 1.11 -8.79 22.19
C ASN A 129 2.44 -8.84 21.44
N ALA A 130 2.62 -9.77 20.51
CA ALA A 130 3.83 -9.87 19.69
C ALA A 130 4.01 -8.59 18.83
N LEU A 131 2.94 -8.08 18.22
CA LEU A 131 2.96 -6.89 17.36
C LEU A 131 3.35 -5.61 18.12
N VAL A 132 2.85 -5.44 19.35
CA VAL A 132 3.18 -4.27 20.19
C VAL A 132 4.65 -4.24 20.59
N HIS A 133 5.27 -5.43 20.78
CA HIS A 133 6.65 -5.57 21.20
C HIS A 133 7.63 -5.80 20.03
N ALA A 134 7.12 -5.95 18.82
CA ALA A 134 7.98 -6.10 17.64
C ALA A 134 8.78 -4.84 17.35
N GLU A 135 9.96 -5.02 16.76
CA GLU A 135 10.70 -3.94 16.15
C GLU A 135 9.87 -3.37 14.98
N GLY A 136 9.47 -2.11 15.10
CA GLY A 136 8.66 -1.42 14.10
C GLY A 136 9.52 -0.63 13.11
N ALA A 137 8.97 -0.33 11.95
CA ALA A 137 9.59 0.61 11.03
C ALA A 137 9.70 2.01 11.67
N VAL A 138 10.70 2.77 11.23
CA VAL A 138 10.81 4.18 11.60
C VAL A 138 9.57 4.91 11.10
N THR A 139 8.84 5.52 12.03
CA THR A 139 7.61 6.26 11.72
C THR A 139 7.80 7.73 12.07
N HIS A 140 7.27 8.61 11.23
CA HIS A 140 7.27 10.05 11.48
C HIS A 140 5.98 10.49 12.18
N ASP A 141 5.99 11.63 12.87
CA ASP A 141 4.84 12.15 13.64
C ASP A 141 3.61 12.45 12.77
N PHE A 142 3.79 12.63 11.47
CA PHE A 142 2.70 12.84 10.50
C PHE A 142 2.08 11.54 9.96
N ASP A 143 2.61 10.34 10.31
CA ASP A 143 2.07 9.03 9.91
C ASP A 143 0.78 8.68 10.65
N VAL A 144 -0.09 9.66 10.87
CA VAL A 144 -1.32 9.52 11.67
C VAL A 144 -2.61 9.54 10.86
N TYR A 145 -2.52 9.43 9.54
CA TYR A 145 -3.74 9.36 8.74
C TYR A 145 -4.43 8.00 8.94
N GLU A 146 -5.64 8.02 9.50
CA GLU A 146 -6.35 6.80 9.96
C GLU A 146 -6.56 5.75 8.86
N GLY A 147 -6.68 6.17 7.60
CA GLY A 147 -6.87 5.27 6.46
C GLY A 147 -5.64 4.43 6.09
N CYS A 148 -4.45 4.85 6.50
CA CYS A 148 -3.18 4.24 6.11
C CYS A 148 -2.22 4.03 7.29
N MET A 149 -2.74 4.06 8.51
CA MET A 149 -1.93 3.89 9.72
C MET A 149 -1.37 2.47 9.79
N PRO A 150 -0.06 2.30 10.04
CA PRO A 150 0.55 0.99 10.29
C PRO A 150 -0.16 0.23 11.42
N ILE A 151 -0.30 -1.09 11.26
CA ILE A 151 -1.06 -1.92 12.20
C ILE A 151 -0.45 -1.93 13.61
N GLU A 152 0.86 -1.80 13.73
CA GLU A 152 1.56 -1.68 15.01
C GLU A 152 1.19 -0.39 15.76
N LYS A 153 0.90 0.71 15.06
CA LYS A 153 0.35 1.93 15.67
C LYS A 153 -1.08 1.72 16.15
N TRP A 154 -1.89 0.98 15.40
CA TRP A 154 -3.23 0.57 15.84
C TRP A 154 -3.16 -0.27 17.11
N ALA A 155 -2.28 -1.28 17.15
CA ALA A 155 -2.10 -2.14 18.31
C ALA A 155 -1.68 -1.37 19.57
N LYS A 156 -0.81 -0.37 19.43
CA LYS A 156 -0.38 0.52 20.53
C LYS A 156 -1.48 1.44 21.08
N ARG A 157 -2.56 1.68 20.33
CA ARG A 157 -3.74 2.43 20.82
C ARG A 157 -4.59 1.64 21.80
N GLY A 158 -4.48 0.32 21.83
CA GLY A 158 -5.19 -0.58 22.72
C GLY A 158 -5.39 -1.95 22.09
N ALA A 159 -5.49 -2.97 22.93
CA ALA A 159 -5.58 -4.37 22.48
C ALA A 159 -6.77 -4.64 21.53
N ASP A 160 -7.87 -3.93 21.70
CA ASP A 160 -9.06 -4.09 20.85
C ASP A 160 -9.07 -3.17 19.60
N ALA A 161 -8.17 -2.17 19.52
CA ALA A 161 -8.22 -1.19 18.45
C ALA A 161 -8.08 -1.81 17.03
N PRO A 162 -7.17 -2.76 16.75
CA PRO A 162 -7.09 -3.40 15.45
C PRO A 162 -8.36 -4.17 15.06
N ARG A 163 -9.00 -4.84 16.00
CA ARG A 163 -10.19 -5.66 15.80
C ARG A 163 -11.44 -4.83 15.47
N PHE A 164 -11.51 -3.58 15.90
CA PHE A 164 -12.56 -2.64 15.51
C PHE A 164 -12.15 -1.72 14.34
N GLY A 165 -10.89 -1.80 13.92
CA GLY A 165 -10.27 -1.08 12.81
C GLY A 165 -9.93 -1.98 11.62
N PRO A 166 -8.64 -2.09 11.26
CA PRO A 166 -8.21 -2.79 10.05
C PRO A 166 -8.51 -4.29 10.03
N MET A 167 -8.59 -4.94 11.19
CA MET A 167 -8.87 -6.37 11.30
C MET A 167 -10.35 -6.70 11.53
N LYS A 168 -11.24 -5.73 11.38
CA LYS A 168 -12.69 -5.94 11.57
C LYS A 168 -13.23 -6.94 10.53
N PRO A 169 -13.88 -8.06 10.94
CA PRO A 169 -14.35 -9.11 10.03
C PRO A 169 -15.70 -8.76 9.37
N VAL A 170 -15.81 -7.56 8.79
CA VAL A 170 -17.06 -7.09 8.17
C VAL A 170 -17.27 -7.77 6.81
N GLY A 171 -18.43 -8.38 6.63
CA GLY A 171 -18.81 -9.04 5.37
C GLY A 171 -18.06 -10.33 5.10
N LEU A 172 -17.45 -10.94 6.13
CA LEU A 172 -16.79 -12.23 6.07
C LEU A 172 -17.46 -13.19 7.06
N ILE A 173 -17.55 -14.46 6.67
CA ILE A 173 -17.99 -15.56 7.52
C ILE A 173 -16.96 -16.66 7.37
N ASP A 174 -16.41 -17.14 8.47
CA ASP A 174 -15.51 -18.28 8.48
C ASP A 174 -16.33 -19.57 8.16
N PRO A 175 -16.02 -20.27 7.07
CA PRO A 175 -16.77 -21.46 6.68
C PRO A 175 -16.63 -22.62 7.68
N ALA A 176 -15.56 -22.66 8.48
CA ALA A 176 -15.32 -23.72 9.46
C ALA A 176 -16.19 -23.55 10.72
N THR A 177 -16.43 -22.30 11.13
CA THR A 177 -17.16 -22.01 12.38
C THR A 177 -18.55 -21.41 12.17
N GLY A 178 -18.82 -20.87 10.98
CA GLY A 178 -20.05 -20.11 10.68
C GLY A 178 -20.13 -18.75 11.37
N HIS A 179 -19.08 -18.32 12.04
CA HIS A 179 -19.00 -17.04 12.75
C HIS A 179 -18.22 -15.98 11.95
N ARG A 180 -18.40 -14.73 12.36
CA ARG A 180 -17.62 -13.59 11.85
C ARG A 180 -16.33 -13.44 12.61
#